data_4c9365bbbb73216a23a43847c76a4aca
#
_entry.id   4c9365bbbb73216a23a43847c76a4aca
#
_cell.length_a   1.000
_cell.length_b   1.000
_cell.length_c   1.000
_cell.angle_alpha   90.00
_cell.angle_beta   90.00
_cell.angle_gamma   90.00
#
_symmetry.space_group_name_H-M   'P 1'
#
loop_
_entity.id
_entity.type
_entity.pdbx_description
1 polymer ?
#
loop_
_entity_poly.entity_id
_entity_poly.type
_entity_poly.pdbx_seq_one_letter_code
_entity_poly.pdbx_strand_id
1 'polypeptide(L)'
;MILGVLSGPTSADDDLPDVKSKAVMVLDADSGAEIFGKSADDVRPIASTTKIFVALVVRRRGLDLDGWTKITRSDVRAASGGARTRLDINESFKNRDLLRAMLMSSDNRAPTALGRAVGLDPGELVIAMNKLAKELHLKRTKFTDPSGLRGNVSTAREMALALRAALEDKVLRDVMGTESFRIHSKDKSAHIDYLTTNVPLQSKKHQVIGGKTGYTKPAGYCFITGARFDKHEVMMVFLGANEKLTRFGDFNRVADWIESGAPGSKVALKRPKRAAPKVDADVHGRVAAP
;
A
#
# COMPACT_ATOMS: atom_id res chain seq x y z
N MET A 1 46.69 23.11 25.46
CA MET A 1 45.51 22.61 26.20
C MET A 1 44.43 22.30 25.13
N ILE A 2 44.36 21.04 24.73
CA ILE A 2 43.41 20.60 23.65
C ILE A 2 42.21 20.02 24.41
N LEU A 3 41.05 20.71 24.35
CA LEU A 3 39.78 20.18 24.84
C LEU A 3 39.31 19.09 23.86
N GLY A 4 39.41 17.84 24.26
CA GLY A 4 38.75 16.74 23.59
C GLY A 4 37.24 16.82 23.83
N VAL A 5 36.47 17.03 22.75
CA VAL A 5 35.03 16.89 22.79
C VAL A 5 34.69 15.39 22.89
N LEU A 6 34.31 14.95 24.07
CA LEU A 6 33.76 13.63 24.30
C LEU A 6 32.37 13.58 23.68
N SER A 7 32.25 12.98 22.50
CA SER A 7 30.93 12.58 21.94
C SER A 7 30.36 11.49 22.89
N GLY A 8 29.35 11.81 23.65
CA GLY A 8 28.60 10.85 24.44
C GLY A 8 27.92 9.79 23.52
N PRO A 9 27.58 8.62 24.07
CA PRO A 9 26.88 7.61 23.30
C PRO A 9 25.52 8.17 22.86
N THR A 10 25.29 8.28 21.55
CA THR A 10 23.95 8.52 20.97
C THR A 10 23.05 7.37 21.42
N SER A 11 21.89 7.69 22.00
CA SER A 11 20.95 6.65 22.39
C SER A 11 20.44 5.92 21.13
N ALA A 12 20.25 4.61 21.21
CA ALA A 12 19.77 3.81 20.07
C ALA A 12 18.39 4.27 19.53
N ASP A 13 17.66 5.09 20.31
CA ASP A 13 16.38 5.69 19.91
C ASP A 13 16.54 6.89 18.96
N ASP A 14 17.67 7.59 18.97
CA ASP A 14 17.95 8.74 18.09
C ASP A 14 18.18 8.30 16.63
N ASP A 15 18.44 7.01 16.40
CA ASP A 15 18.69 6.44 15.07
C ASP A 15 17.41 5.97 14.36
N LEU A 16 16.26 5.90 15.03
CA LEU A 16 15.00 5.42 14.48
C LEU A 16 14.21 6.54 13.77
N PRO A 17 13.39 6.21 12.73
CA PRO A 17 12.64 7.22 12.01
C PRO A 17 11.52 7.81 12.86
N ASP A 18 11.47 9.15 12.97
CA ASP A 18 10.40 9.88 13.70
C ASP A 18 9.07 9.87 12.91
N VAL A 19 8.29 8.81 13.07
CA VAL A 19 7.00 8.64 12.41
C VAL A 19 5.84 9.19 13.25
N LYS A 20 4.90 9.88 12.59
CA LYS A 20 3.73 10.54 13.22
C LYS A 20 2.46 9.68 13.14
N SER A 21 2.41 8.66 12.28
CA SER A 21 1.33 7.68 12.27
C SER A 21 1.24 6.94 13.61
N LYS A 22 0.03 6.60 14.05
CA LYS A 22 -0.20 6.00 15.37
C LYS A 22 0.32 4.56 15.47
N ALA A 23 0.25 3.81 14.37
CA ALA A 23 0.83 2.47 14.27
C ALA A 23 1.55 2.32 12.95
N VAL A 24 2.77 1.76 13.01
CA VAL A 24 3.63 1.54 11.84
C VAL A 24 4.21 0.13 11.88
N MET A 25 4.34 -0.48 10.73
CA MET A 25 5.06 -1.72 10.51
C MET A 25 5.90 -1.63 9.25
N VAL A 26 7.16 -1.99 9.35
CA VAL A 26 8.09 -2.15 8.23
C VAL A 26 8.61 -3.58 8.28
N LEU A 27 8.34 -4.34 7.24
CA LEU A 27 8.60 -5.78 7.16
C LEU A 27 9.39 -6.08 5.91
N ASP A 28 10.46 -6.85 6.04
CA ASP A 28 11.18 -7.42 4.90
C ASP A 28 10.28 -8.46 4.20
N ALA A 29 10.08 -8.30 2.88
CA ALA A 29 9.14 -9.15 2.15
C ALA A 29 9.62 -10.59 2.00
N ASP A 30 10.92 -10.82 1.93
CA ASP A 30 11.48 -12.15 1.69
C ASP A 30 11.49 -12.97 2.99
N SER A 31 12.08 -12.44 4.05
CA SER A 31 12.21 -13.13 5.33
C SER A 31 10.98 -13.04 6.23
N GLY A 32 10.13 -12.01 6.02
CA GLY A 32 9.05 -11.68 6.95
C GLY A 32 9.52 -11.03 8.25
N ALA A 33 10.80 -10.67 8.36
CA ALA A 33 11.36 -10.07 9.54
C ALA A 33 10.92 -8.61 9.73
N GLU A 34 10.70 -8.20 10.97
CA GLU A 34 10.42 -6.82 11.33
C GLU A 34 11.69 -5.97 11.23
N ILE A 35 11.68 -4.96 10.37
CA ILE A 35 12.74 -3.96 10.24
C ILE A 35 12.50 -2.82 11.23
N PHE A 36 11.26 -2.34 11.32
CA PHE A 36 10.84 -1.29 12.24
C PHE A 36 9.37 -1.48 12.63
N GLY A 37 9.02 -1.20 13.88
CA GLY A 37 7.65 -1.26 14.38
C GLY A 37 7.39 -0.20 15.44
N LYS A 38 6.23 0.47 15.33
CA LYS A 38 5.67 1.37 16.34
C LYS A 38 4.24 0.97 16.59
N SER A 39 3.87 0.56 17.80
CA SER A 39 2.52 0.08 18.13
C SER A 39 1.97 -0.88 17.06
N ALA A 40 2.85 -1.74 16.50
CA ALA A 40 2.57 -2.53 15.31
C ALA A 40 1.46 -3.56 15.52
N ASP A 41 1.20 -3.93 16.76
CA ASP A 41 0.20 -4.91 17.17
C ASP A 41 -1.09 -4.30 17.75
N ASP A 42 -1.20 -2.96 17.80
CA ASP A 42 -2.42 -2.28 18.22
C ASP A 42 -3.53 -2.48 17.20
N VAL A 43 -4.71 -2.94 17.69
CA VAL A 43 -5.90 -3.09 16.87
C VAL A 43 -6.47 -1.71 16.53
N ARG A 44 -6.60 -1.41 15.25
CA ARG A 44 -7.06 -0.12 14.75
C ARG A 44 -8.03 -0.26 13.58
N PRO A 45 -8.95 0.72 13.39
CA PRO A 45 -9.70 0.82 12.15
C PRO A 45 -8.76 1.05 10.97
N ILE A 46 -9.02 0.36 9.85
CA ILE A 46 -8.13 0.32 8.69
C ILE A 46 -8.69 0.99 7.44
N ALA A 47 -9.92 1.49 7.50
CA ALA A 47 -10.58 2.15 6.37
C ALA A 47 -10.47 1.34 5.06
N SER A 48 -10.32 2.02 3.93
CA SER A 48 -10.27 1.40 2.59
C SER A 48 -9.02 0.57 2.29
N THR A 49 -8.05 0.45 3.21
CA THR A 49 -7.00 -0.57 3.05
C THR A 49 -7.59 -1.99 3.12
N THR A 50 -8.78 -2.15 3.70
CA THR A 50 -9.66 -3.34 3.61
C THR A 50 -9.76 -3.92 2.21
N LYS A 51 -9.77 -3.09 1.17
CA LYS A 51 -10.02 -3.51 -0.22
C LYS A 51 -8.98 -4.47 -0.79
N ILE A 52 -7.78 -4.56 -0.19
CA ILE A 52 -6.82 -5.60 -0.58
C ILE A 52 -7.34 -7.00 -0.27
N PHE A 53 -8.13 -7.17 0.80
CA PHE A 53 -8.74 -8.47 1.13
C PHE A 53 -9.84 -8.87 0.15
N VAL A 54 -10.65 -7.90 -0.31
CA VAL A 54 -11.60 -8.15 -1.40
C VAL A 54 -10.85 -8.61 -2.65
N ALA A 55 -9.78 -7.91 -3.02
CA ALA A 55 -8.97 -8.26 -4.18
C ALA A 55 -8.39 -9.68 -4.07
N LEU A 56 -7.81 -10.03 -2.92
CA LEU A 56 -7.30 -11.37 -2.65
C LEU A 56 -8.41 -12.44 -2.73
N VAL A 57 -9.58 -12.19 -2.12
CA VAL A 57 -10.71 -13.14 -2.16
C VAL A 57 -11.15 -13.40 -3.59
N VAL A 58 -11.42 -12.35 -4.37
CA VAL A 58 -11.93 -12.53 -5.74
C VAL A 58 -10.89 -13.15 -6.66
N ARG A 59 -9.60 -12.85 -6.48
CA ARG A 59 -8.49 -13.48 -7.22
C ARG A 59 -8.38 -14.98 -6.90
N ARG A 60 -8.41 -15.36 -5.63
CA ARG A 60 -8.37 -16.77 -5.20
C ARG A 60 -9.58 -17.58 -5.66
N ARG A 61 -10.72 -16.92 -5.90
CA ARG A 61 -11.92 -17.53 -6.45
C ARG A 61 -11.97 -17.58 -7.98
N GLY A 62 -10.87 -17.25 -8.65
CA GLY A 62 -10.76 -17.36 -10.09
C GLY A 62 -11.49 -16.26 -10.86
N LEU A 63 -11.47 -15.00 -10.36
CA LEU A 63 -12.09 -13.89 -11.05
C LEU A 63 -11.68 -13.85 -12.54
N ASP A 64 -12.66 -14.01 -13.44
CA ASP A 64 -12.46 -13.77 -14.86
C ASP A 64 -12.19 -12.28 -15.12
N LEU A 65 -10.93 -11.95 -15.41
CA LEU A 65 -10.48 -10.57 -15.57
C LEU A 65 -11.06 -9.88 -16.80
N ASP A 66 -11.42 -10.63 -17.83
CA ASP A 66 -11.99 -10.13 -19.09
C ASP A 66 -13.52 -10.18 -19.10
N GLY A 67 -14.12 -10.83 -18.10
CA GLY A 67 -15.53 -10.83 -17.83
C GLY A 67 -16.07 -9.43 -17.52
N TRP A 68 -17.37 -9.23 -17.73
CA TRP A 68 -18.06 -7.96 -17.53
C TRP A 68 -19.04 -8.03 -16.37
N THR A 69 -18.97 -7.06 -15.47
CA THR A 69 -19.87 -6.98 -14.32
C THR A 69 -20.64 -5.66 -14.32
N LYS A 70 -21.97 -5.77 -14.21
CA LYS A 70 -22.88 -4.64 -14.13
C LYS A 70 -22.89 -4.04 -12.73
N ILE A 71 -22.85 -2.71 -12.63
CA ILE A 71 -23.07 -1.97 -11.39
C ILE A 71 -24.55 -1.92 -11.08
N THR A 72 -24.92 -2.30 -9.87
CA THR A 72 -26.32 -2.44 -9.44
C THR A 72 -26.68 -1.49 -8.30
N ARG A 73 -27.97 -1.38 -8.00
CA ARG A 73 -28.46 -0.64 -6.83
C ARG A 73 -27.92 -1.19 -5.50
N SER A 74 -27.60 -2.49 -5.44
CA SER A 74 -26.96 -3.08 -4.27
C SER A 74 -25.56 -2.51 -4.02
N ASP A 75 -24.77 -2.32 -5.08
CA ASP A 75 -23.42 -1.72 -4.98
C ASP A 75 -23.50 -0.26 -4.53
N VAL A 76 -24.51 0.48 -5.02
CA VAL A 76 -24.75 1.86 -4.58
C VAL A 76 -25.10 1.92 -3.09
N ARG A 77 -25.98 1.02 -2.60
CA ARG A 77 -26.31 0.94 -1.16
C ARG A 77 -25.11 0.55 -0.32
N ALA A 78 -24.30 -0.40 -0.75
CA ALA A 78 -23.08 -0.82 -0.06
C ALA A 78 -22.04 0.29 0.04
N ALA A 79 -21.96 1.17 -0.97
CA ALA A 79 -21.06 2.31 -1.02
C ALA A 79 -21.54 3.53 -0.20
N SER A 80 -22.74 3.50 0.37
CA SER A 80 -23.33 4.62 1.11
C SER A 80 -22.47 5.03 2.32
N GLY A 81 -22.29 6.33 2.51
CA GLY A 81 -21.43 6.90 3.56
C GLY A 81 -19.94 6.98 3.19
N GLY A 82 -19.54 6.48 2.01
CA GLY A 82 -18.19 6.61 1.49
C GLY A 82 -17.98 7.83 0.59
N ALA A 83 -16.75 7.97 0.08
CA ALA A 83 -16.42 8.98 -0.93
C ALA A 83 -17.23 8.75 -2.22
N ARG A 84 -17.39 9.83 -3.00
CA ARG A 84 -18.09 9.80 -4.30
C ARG A 84 -17.48 8.72 -5.20
N THR A 85 -18.34 7.86 -5.73
CA THR A 85 -17.99 6.85 -6.73
C THR A 85 -18.26 7.37 -8.14
N ARG A 86 -17.57 6.79 -9.14
CA ARG A 86 -17.69 7.18 -10.54
C ARG A 86 -18.22 6.06 -11.45
N LEU A 87 -18.36 4.85 -10.91
CA LEU A 87 -18.95 3.71 -11.61
C LEU A 87 -20.48 3.90 -11.66
N ASP A 88 -21.03 4.22 -12.81
CA ASP A 88 -22.47 4.51 -12.92
C ASP A 88 -23.32 3.24 -12.80
N ILE A 89 -24.51 3.42 -12.19
CA ILE A 89 -25.50 2.35 -12.07
C ILE A 89 -25.99 1.93 -13.45
N ASN A 90 -26.21 0.63 -13.62
CA ASN A 90 -26.58 -0.04 -14.86
C ASN A 90 -25.50 -0.17 -15.93
N GLU A 91 -24.37 0.54 -15.78
CA GLU A 91 -23.20 0.33 -16.62
C GLU A 91 -22.48 -0.96 -16.24
N SER A 92 -21.84 -1.57 -17.24
CA SER A 92 -20.99 -2.77 -17.06
C SER A 92 -19.55 -2.44 -17.38
N PHE A 93 -18.63 -2.92 -16.54
CA PHE A 93 -17.19 -2.71 -16.70
C PHE A 93 -16.47 -4.05 -16.68
N LYS A 94 -15.30 -4.14 -17.31
CA LYS A 94 -14.44 -5.32 -17.19
C LYS A 94 -14.03 -5.52 -15.72
N ASN A 95 -13.95 -6.76 -15.29
CA ASN A 95 -13.59 -7.09 -13.91
C ASN A 95 -12.16 -6.59 -13.56
N ARG A 96 -11.23 -6.62 -14.52
CA ARG A 96 -9.90 -6.01 -14.36
C ARG A 96 -10.00 -4.51 -14.10
N ASP A 97 -10.91 -3.81 -14.76
CA ASP A 97 -11.10 -2.36 -14.60
C ASP A 97 -11.80 -2.03 -13.28
N LEU A 98 -12.69 -2.89 -12.80
CA LEU A 98 -13.25 -2.78 -11.45
C LEU A 98 -12.17 -2.97 -10.37
N LEU A 99 -11.19 -3.88 -10.57
CA LEU A 99 -10.02 -3.99 -9.69
C LEU A 99 -9.21 -2.69 -9.68
N ARG A 100 -8.97 -2.08 -10.85
CA ARG A 100 -8.30 -0.78 -10.96
C ARG A 100 -9.06 0.33 -10.25
N ALA A 101 -10.36 0.47 -10.48
CA ALA A 101 -11.22 1.44 -9.80
C ALA A 101 -11.16 1.28 -8.26
N MET A 102 -11.20 0.03 -7.78
CA MET A 102 -11.14 -0.31 -6.37
C MET A 102 -9.77 0.01 -5.72
N LEU A 103 -8.68 -0.43 -6.35
CA LEU A 103 -7.36 -0.39 -5.72
C LEU A 103 -6.64 0.95 -5.95
N MET A 104 -6.73 1.54 -7.13
CA MET A 104 -6.08 2.82 -7.46
C MET A 104 -6.80 4.01 -6.83
N SER A 105 -8.11 4.13 -7.07
CA SER A 105 -8.91 5.30 -6.66
C SER A 105 -9.92 5.02 -5.55
N SER A 106 -9.90 3.80 -5.02
CA SER A 106 -10.74 3.42 -3.86
C SER A 106 -12.25 3.50 -4.12
N ASP A 107 -12.72 3.29 -5.37
CA ASP A 107 -14.15 3.28 -5.66
C ASP A 107 -14.89 2.28 -4.77
N ASN A 108 -15.99 2.73 -4.12
CA ASN A 108 -16.72 1.96 -3.12
C ASN A 108 -17.83 1.07 -3.70
N ARG A 109 -18.16 1.18 -5.00
CA ARG A 109 -19.10 0.27 -5.69
C ARG A 109 -18.39 -0.98 -6.20
N ALA A 110 -17.10 -0.89 -6.50
CA ALA A 110 -16.33 -1.99 -7.06
C ALA A 110 -16.20 -3.22 -6.14
N PRO A 111 -16.04 -3.13 -4.80
CA PRO A 111 -15.92 -4.29 -3.93
C PRO A 111 -17.07 -5.30 -4.06
N THR A 112 -18.31 -4.85 -3.95
CA THR A 112 -19.49 -5.73 -4.03
C THR A 112 -19.77 -6.19 -5.46
N ALA A 113 -19.51 -5.35 -6.47
CA ALA A 113 -19.58 -5.76 -7.86
C ALA A 113 -18.61 -6.91 -8.17
N LEU A 114 -17.35 -6.81 -7.73
CA LEU A 114 -16.36 -7.89 -7.85
C LEU A 114 -16.73 -9.14 -7.05
N GLY A 115 -17.33 -8.99 -5.85
CA GLY A 115 -17.86 -10.11 -5.08
C GLY A 115 -18.89 -10.89 -5.91
N ARG A 116 -19.86 -10.21 -6.51
CA ARG A 116 -20.88 -10.83 -7.38
C ARG A 116 -20.28 -11.48 -8.64
N ALA A 117 -19.20 -10.92 -9.19
CA ALA A 117 -18.49 -11.51 -10.32
C ALA A 117 -17.92 -12.92 -10.03
N VAL A 118 -17.73 -13.25 -8.74
CA VAL A 118 -17.29 -14.57 -8.28
C VAL A 118 -18.37 -15.32 -7.48
N GLY A 119 -19.65 -14.92 -7.65
CA GLY A 119 -20.79 -15.59 -7.05
C GLY A 119 -21.01 -15.33 -5.55
N LEU A 120 -20.47 -14.21 -5.02
CA LEU A 120 -20.65 -13.85 -3.61
C LEU A 120 -21.56 -12.62 -3.47
N ASP A 121 -22.57 -12.72 -2.62
CA ASP A 121 -23.29 -11.55 -2.15
C ASP A 121 -22.43 -10.74 -1.15
N PRO A 122 -22.85 -9.52 -0.75
CA PRO A 122 -22.05 -8.70 0.17
C PRO A 122 -21.77 -9.36 1.53
N GLY A 123 -22.69 -10.16 2.06
CA GLY A 123 -22.52 -10.89 3.33
C GLY A 123 -21.55 -12.05 3.18
N GLU A 124 -21.72 -12.85 2.13
CA GLU A 124 -20.82 -13.94 1.77
C GLU A 124 -19.38 -13.45 1.50
N LEU A 125 -19.24 -12.28 0.87
CA LEU A 125 -17.95 -11.65 0.65
C LEU A 125 -17.27 -11.31 1.98
N VAL A 126 -17.97 -10.76 2.96
CA VAL A 126 -17.44 -10.48 4.30
C VAL A 126 -17.05 -11.78 5.01
N ILE A 127 -17.87 -12.84 4.91
CA ILE A 127 -17.52 -14.16 5.45
C ILE A 127 -16.23 -14.69 4.80
N ALA A 128 -16.11 -14.59 3.48
CA ALA A 128 -14.91 -15.01 2.76
C ALA A 128 -13.67 -14.20 3.15
N MET A 129 -13.79 -12.88 3.36
CA MET A 129 -12.71 -12.02 3.85
C MET A 129 -12.24 -12.45 5.26
N ASN A 130 -13.17 -12.72 6.18
CA ASN A 130 -12.83 -13.20 7.52
C ASN A 130 -12.23 -14.61 7.49
N LYS A 131 -12.68 -15.49 6.59
CA LYS A 131 -12.06 -16.80 6.37
C LYS A 131 -10.63 -16.64 5.88
N LEU A 132 -10.38 -15.77 4.88
CA LEU A 132 -9.05 -15.45 4.38
C LEU A 132 -8.13 -14.91 5.48
N ALA A 133 -8.63 -14.02 6.36
CA ALA A 133 -7.84 -13.54 7.48
C ALA A 133 -7.37 -14.67 8.41
N LYS A 134 -8.24 -15.65 8.68
CA LYS A 134 -7.88 -16.85 9.46
C LYS A 134 -6.84 -17.71 8.75
N GLU A 135 -7.00 -17.95 7.45
CA GLU A 135 -6.05 -18.72 6.62
C GLU A 135 -4.66 -18.06 6.58
N LEU A 136 -4.60 -16.74 6.60
CA LEU A 136 -3.36 -15.96 6.68
C LEU A 136 -2.86 -15.78 8.13
N HIS A 137 -3.49 -16.45 9.11
CA HIS A 137 -3.17 -16.35 10.55
C HIS A 137 -3.25 -14.93 11.14
N LEU A 138 -4.11 -14.07 10.59
CA LEU A 138 -4.33 -12.69 11.03
C LEU A 138 -5.38 -12.67 12.15
N LYS A 139 -4.94 -12.92 13.38
CA LYS A 139 -5.80 -13.18 14.55
C LYS A 139 -6.56 -11.95 15.06
N ARG A 140 -6.08 -10.75 14.74
CA ARG A 140 -6.63 -9.45 15.19
C ARG A 140 -7.36 -8.70 14.07
N THR A 141 -7.45 -9.31 12.87
CA THR A 141 -8.16 -8.75 11.71
C THR A 141 -9.60 -9.21 11.71
N LYS A 142 -10.53 -8.25 11.56
CA LYS A 142 -11.98 -8.53 11.49
C LYS A 142 -12.65 -7.59 10.50
N PHE A 143 -13.52 -8.16 9.66
CA PHE A 143 -14.30 -7.44 8.66
C PHE A 143 -15.78 -7.48 8.96
N THR A 144 -16.46 -6.35 8.73
CA THR A 144 -17.92 -6.15 8.85
C THR A 144 -18.52 -5.62 7.56
N ASP A 145 -17.68 -5.10 6.65
CA ASP A 145 -18.08 -4.64 5.32
C ASP A 145 -16.91 -4.77 4.31
N PRO A 146 -17.20 -4.84 3.00
CA PRO A 146 -16.14 -5.04 2.01
C PRO A 146 -15.39 -3.77 1.59
N SER A 147 -15.80 -2.58 2.05
CA SER A 147 -15.24 -1.29 1.60
C SER A 147 -14.36 -0.60 2.64
N GLY A 148 -14.44 -1.00 3.90
CA GLY A 148 -13.74 -0.36 5.02
C GLY A 148 -14.47 0.86 5.59
N LEU A 149 -15.79 0.93 5.43
CA LEU A 149 -16.62 2.03 5.90
C LEU A 149 -17.21 1.81 7.29
N ARG A 150 -17.29 0.55 7.76
CA ARG A 150 -18.09 0.16 8.92
C ARG A 150 -17.35 -0.78 9.87
N GLY A 151 -16.37 -0.28 10.61
CA GLY A 151 -15.80 -1.00 11.75
C GLY A 151 -14.79 -2.12 11.44
N ASN A 152 -14.25 -2.19 10.25
CA ASN A 152 -13.15 -3.11 9.93
C ASN A 152 -11.90 -2.73 10.71
N VAL A 153 -11.29 -3.72 11.34
CA VAL A 153 -10.10 -3.53 12.16
C VAL A 153 -9.00 -4.52 11.81
N SER A 154 -7.76 -4.13 12.05
CA SER A 154 -6.55 -4.95 11.93
C SER A 154 -5.42 -4.30 12.72
N THR A 155 -4.22 -4.87 12.66
CA THR A 155 -2.98 -4.28 13.16
C THR A 155 -2.05 -3.90 12.01
N ALA A 156 -1.08 -3.03 12.26
CA ALA A 156 -0.11 -2.67 11.23
C ALA A 156 0.71 -3.90 10.77
N ARG A 157 1.05 -4.80 11.69
CA ARG A 157 1.73 -6.06 11.39
C ARG A 157 0.90 -6.96 10.48
N GLU A 158 -0.36 -7.18 10.82
CA GLU A 158 -1.23 -8.06 10.01
C GLU A 158 -1.54 -7.46 8.64
N MET A 159 -1.66 -6.14 8.55
CA MET A 159 -1.80 -5.45 7.26
C MET A 159 -0.55 -5.57 6.38
N ALA A 160 0.66 -5.60 6.96
CA ALA A 160 1.88 -5.84 6.20
C ALA A 160 1.93 -7.26 5.62
N LEU A 161 1.53 -8.27 6.39
CA LEU A 161 1.40 -9.65 5.91
C LEU A 161 0.35 -9.78 4.80
N ALA A 162 -0.81 -9.13 4.95
CA ALA A 162 -1.85 -9.13 3.92
C ALA A 162 -1.40 -8.42 2.64
N LEU A 163 -0.67 -7.30 2.76
CA LEU A 163 -0.11 -6.59 1.61
C LEU A 163 0.93 -7.45 0.87
N ARG A 164 1.81 -8.13 1.61
CA ARG A 164 2.76 -9.09 1.04
C ARG A 164 2.04 -10.14 0.18
N ALA A 165 1.03 -10.80 0.75
CA ALA A 165 0.22 -11.78 0.02
C ALA A 165 -0.48 -11.18 -1.22
N ALA A 166 -0.93 -9.92 -1.15
CA ALA A 166 -1.53 -9.25 -2.30
C ALA A 166 -0.52 -8.93 -3.40
N LEU A 167 0.71 -8.53 -3.04
CA LEU A 167 1.77 -8.20 -4.00
C LEU A 167 2.47 -9.44 -4.60
N GLU A 168 2.25 -10.63 -4.06
CA GLU A 168 2.64 -11.91 -4.68
C GLU A 168 1.76 -12.24 -5.91
N ASP A 169 0.48 -11.81 -5.94
CA ASP A 169 -0.36 -11.92 -7.14
C ASP A 169 0.07 -10.87 -8.18
N LYS A 170 0.57 -11.34 -9.33
CA LYS A 170 1.08 -10.47 -10.42
C LYS A 170 0.05 -9.46 -10.91
N VAL A 171 -1.24 -9.84 -10.95
CA VAL A 171 -2.32 -8.94 -11.38
C VAL A 171 -2.56 -7.84 -10.37
N LEU A 172 -2.60 -8.17 -9.07
CA LEU A 172 -2.80 -7.18 -8.02
C LEU A 172 -1.59 -6.26 -7.90
N ARG A 173 -0.37 -6.80 -8.06
CA ARG A 173 0.86 -6.02 -8.09
C ARG A 173 0.84 -4.99 -9.23
N ASP A 174 0.49 -5.40 -10.44
CA ASP A 174 0.35 -4.53 -11.61
C ASP A 174 -0.70 -3.43 -11.37
N VAL A 175 -1.89 -3.81 -10.94
CA VAL A 175 -2.99 -2.87 -10.67
C VAL A 175 -2.62 -1.86 -9.58
N MET A 176 -2.01 -2.28 -8.46
CA MET A 176 -1.62 -1.39 -7.36
C MET A 176 -0.41 -0.51 -7.70
N GLY A 177 0.40 -0.91 -8.69
CA GLY A 177 1.54 -0.15 -9.22
C GLY A 177 1.18 0.77 -10.40
N THR A 178 -0.09 0.80 -10.84
CA THR A 178 -0.54 1.65 -11.96
C THR A 178 -0.79 3.09 -11.48
N GLU A 179 -0.20 4.08 -12.15
CA GLU A 179 -0.33 5.51 -11.80
C GLU A 179 -1.67 6.09 -12.30
N SER A 180 -2.02 5.83 -13.56
CA SER A 180 -3.27 6.30 -14.17
C SER A 180 -3.81 5.27 -15.15
N PHE A 181 -5.11 5.25 -15.31
CA PHE A 181 -5.78 4.36 -16.26
C PHE A 181 -7.15 4.87 -16.64
N ARG A 182 -7.51 4.74 -17.93
CA ARG A 182 -8.85 5.01 -18.45
C ARG A 182 -9.62 3.71 -18.61
N ILE A 183 -10.80 3.62 -18.00
CA ILE A 183 -11.74 2.51 -18.19
C ILE A 183 -12.91 2.94 -19.05
N HIS A 184 -13.55 1.98 -19.69
CA HIS A 184 -14.74 2.19 -20.52
C HIS A 184 -15.88 1.27 -20.08
N SER A 185 -17.12 1.76 -20.18
CA SER A 185 -18.30 0.90 -20.11
C SER A 185 -18.34 -0.06 -21.31
N LYS A 186 -19.13 -1.13 -21.19
CA LYS A 186 -19.22 -2.19 -22.20
C LYS A 186 -19.65 -1.67 -23.57
N ASP A 187 -20.58 -0.75 -23.60
CA ASP A 187 -21.10 -0.08 -24.82
C ASP A 187 -20.25 1.13 -25.24
N LYS A 188 -19.18 1.44 -24.46
CA LYS A 188 -18.32 2.60 -24.65
C LYS A 188 -19.01 3.96 -24.54
N SER A 189 -20.24 4.01 -24.03
CA SER A 189 -20.97 5.25 -23.78
C SER A 189 -20.35 6.13 -22.72
N ALA A 190 -19.66 5.51 -21.75
CA ALA A 190 -18.97 6.18 -20.65
C ALA A 190 -17.51 5.78 -20.58
N HIS A 191 -16.66 6.75 -20.17
CA HIS A 191 -15.27 6.50 -19.79
C HIS A 191 -14.93 7.20 -18.48
N ILE A 192 -14.00 6.62 -17.73
CA ILE A 192 -13.56 7.16 -16.44
C ILE A 192 -12.04 7.14 -16.38
N ASP A 193 -11.43 8.30 -16.17
CA ASP A 193 -9.99 8.41 -15.91
C ASP A 193 -9.74 8.25 -14.41
N TYR A 194 -9.01 7.22 -14.03
CA TYR A 194 -8.56 6.98 -12.69
C TYR A 194 -7.09 7.37 -12.53
N LEU A 195 -6.81 8.12 -11.47
CA LEU A 195 -5.46 8.42 -10.99
C LEU A 195 -5.27 7.72 -9.64
N THR A 196 -4.10 7.15 -9.42
CA THR A 196 -3.82 6.52 -8.14
C THR A 196 -3.84 7.52 -6.99
N THR A 197 -4.28 7.07 -5.82
CA THR A 197 -4.20 7.84 -4.57
C THR A 197 -2.86 7.66 -3.85
N ASN A 198 -1.97 6.85 -4.39
CA ASN A 198 -0.63 6.58 -3.87
C ASN A 198 0.35 7.68 -4.33
N VAL A 199 0.45 8.76 -3.54
CA VAL A 199 1.32 9.90 -3.86
C VAL A 199 2.79 9.49 -4.00
N PRO A 200 3.39 8.64 -3.15
CA PRO A 200 4.76 8.17 -3.34
C PRO A 200 5.00 7.46 -4.68
N LEU A 201 4.02 6.71 -5.20
CA LEU A 201 4.11 6.07 -6.51
C LEU A 201 4.22 7.12 -7.64
N GLN A 202 3.44 8.20 -7.55
CA GLN A 202 3.46 9.30 -8.53
C GLN A 202 4.75 10.12 -8.46
N SER A 203 5.30 10.32 -7.26
CA SER A 203 6.49 11.17 -7.04
C SER A 203 7.77 10.58 -7.62
N LYS A 204 7.85 9.25 -7.76
CA LYS A 204 9.02 8.49 -8.24
C LYS A 204 10.32 8.74 -7.45
N LYS A 205 10.23 9.36 -6.25
CA LYS A 205 11.41 9.58 -5.40
C LYS A 205 12.02 8.26 -4.95
N HIS A 206 11.17 7.28 -4.60
CA HIS A 206 11.57 5.93 -4.21
C HIS A 206 10.90 4.92 -5.13
N GLN A 207 11.46 3.74 -5.26
CA GLN A 207 10.89 2.67 -6.10
C GLN A 207 9.70 2.01 -5.41
N VAL A 208 8.51 2.62 -5.55
CA VAL A 208 7.25 2.08 -5.02
C VAL A 208 6.71 1.00 -5.95
N ILE A 209 6.38 -0.16 -5.38
CA ILE A 209 5.84 -1.33 -6.11
C ILE A 209 4.33 -1.18 -6.30
N GLY A 210 3.64 -0.71 -5.27
CA GLY A 210 2.19 -0.56 -5.26
C GLY A 210 1.66 -0.48 -3.84
N GLY A 211 0.39 -0.09 -3.70
CA GLY A 211 -0.17 0.04 -2.37
C GLY A 211 -1.62 0.52 -2.36
N LYS A 212 -2.11 0.82 -1.17
CA LYS A 212 -3.50 1.27 -0.96
C LYS A 212 -3.57 2.33 0.12
N THR A 213 -4.37 3.36 -0.12
CA THR A 213 -4.71 4.39 0.87
C THR A 213 -6.10 4.12 1.48
N GLY A 214 -6.32 4.65 2.68
CA GLY A 214 -7.61 4.64 3.33
C GLY A 214 -7.83 5.89 4.17
N TYR A 215 -9.09 6.26 4.36
CA TYR A 215 -9.50 7.28 5.31
C TYR A 215 -10.95 7.05 5.73
N THR A 216 -11.18 7.07 7.01
CA THR A 216 -12.47 7.33 7.65
C THR A 216 -12.20 8.14 8.91
N LYS A 217 -13.19 8.86 9.41
CA LYS A 217 -13.02 9.66 10.65
C LYS A 217 -12.47 8.83 11.83
N PRO A 218 -12.97 7.59 12.09
CA PRO A 218 -12.42 6.75 13.16
C PRO A 218 -11.00 6.20 12.87
N ALA A 219 -10.67 5.90 11.60
CA ALA A 219 -9.37 5.31 11.25
C ALA A 219 -8.25 6.36 11.18
N GLY A 220 -8.57 7.62 10.91
CA GLY A 220 -7.59 8.57 10.44
C GLY A 220 -7.09 8.23 9.04
N TYR A 221 -5.98 8.79 8.62
CA TYR A 221 -5.38 8.50 7.33
C TYR A 221 -4.50 7.26 7.43
N CYS A 222 -4.76 6.28 6.56
CA CYS A 222 -4.03 5.02 6.46
C CYS A 222 -3.32 4.91 5.10
N PHE A 223 -2.14 4.30 5.10
CA PHE A 223 -1.37 4.00 3.89
C PHE A 223 -0.62 2.68 4.08
N ILE A 224 -0.73 1.82 3.09
CA ILE A 224 0.03 0.57 3.00
C ILE A 224 0.70 0.52 1.64
N THR A 225 1.98 0.17 1.58
CA THR A 225 2.72 0.14 0.31
C THR A 225 3.89 -0.83 0.36
N GLY A 226 4.17 -1.47 -0.77
CA GLY A 226 5.44 -2.13 -1.02
C GLY A 226 6.39 -1.17 -1.71
N ALA A 227 7.66 -1.21 -1.33
CA ALA A 227 8.73 -0.46 -1.98
C ALA A 227 9.96 -1.34 -2.12
N ARG A 228 10.85 -1.01 -3.08
CA ARG A 228 12.10 -1.72 -3.30
C ARG A 228 13.28 -0.82 -2.99
N PHE A 229 14.18 -1.35 -2.18
CA PHE A 229 15.47 -0.75 -1.83
C PHE A 229 16.56 -1.73 -2.26
N ASP A 230 17.32 -1.38 -3.29
CA ASP A 230 18.26 -2.28 -3.97
C ASP A 230 17.59 -3.61 -4.40
N LYS A 231 17.96 -4.71 -3.76
CA LYS A 231 17.41 -6.06 -4.02
C LYS A 231 16.31 -6.46 -3.04
N HIS A 232 16.02 -5.65 -2.01
CA HIS A 232 15.06 -5.97 -0.96
C HIS A 232 13.71 -5.33 -1.23
N GLU A 233 12.65 -6.10 -1.19
CA GLU A 233 11.28 -5.58 -1.15
C GLU A 233 10.84 -5.46 0.30
N VAL A 234 10.22 -4.33 0.62
CA VAL A 234 9.80 -3.98 1.99
C VAL A 234 8.33 -3.62 1.98
N MET A 235 7.57 -4.21 2.90
CA MET A 235 6.17 -3.87 3.15
C MET A 235 6.11 -2.81 4.25
N MET A 236 5.49 -1.68 3.95
CA MET A 236 5.36 -0.56 4.87
C MET A 236 3.89 -0.24 5.13
N VAL A 237 3.52 -0.12 6.38
CA VAL A 237 2.16 0.16 6.83
C VAL A 237 2.15 1.34 7.79
N PHE A 238 1.31 2.32 7.53
CA PHE A 238 1.11 3.52 8.32
C PHE A 238 -0.38 3.69 8.61
N LEU A 239 -0.78 3.52 9.87
CA LEU A 239 -2.18 3.60 10.30
C LEU A 239 -2.40 4.77 11.26
N GLY A 240 -3.52 5.45 11.10
CA GLY A 240 -4.00 6.44 12.05
C GLY A 240 -3.24 7.76 12.02
N ALA A 241 -2.71 8.19 10.88
CA ALA A 241 -2.17 9.54 10.76
C ALA A 241 -3.29 10.59 10.90
N ASN A 242 -3.00 11.70 11.58
CA ASN A 242 -3.99 12.73 11.83
C ASN A 242 -4.31 13.59 10.59
N GLU A 243 -3.30 13.76 9.71
CA GLU A 243 -3.42 14.59 8.50
C GLU A 243 -3.17 13.78 7.22
N LYS A 244 -3.74 14.27 6.12
CA LYS A 244 -3.72 13.57 4.82
C LYS A 244 -2.31 13.28 4.32
N LEU A 245 -1.37 14.21 4.47
CA LEU A 245 -0.01 14.08 3.94
C LEU A 245 0.95 13.42 4.92
N THR A 246 0.64 13.40 6.20
CA THR A 246 1.50 12.84 7.26
C THR A 246 1.92 11.40 6.97
N ARG A 247 0.99 10.54 6.52
CA ARG A 247 1.29 9.14 6.17
C ARG A 247 2.30 8.99 5.03
N PHE A 248 2.35 9.95 4.11
CA PHE A 248 3.31 9.98 3.01
C PHE A 248 4.65 10.58 3.46
N GLY A 249 4.61 11.56 4.37
CA GLY A 249 5.80 12.05 5.07
C GLY A 249 6.47 10.96 5.89
N ASP A 250 5.68 10.13 6.60
CA ASP A 250 6.18 8.97 7.34
C ASP A 250 6.83 7.94 6.41
N PHE A 251 6.21 7.66 5.26
CA PHE A 251 6.80 6.81 4.23
C PHE A 251 8.17 7.33 3.79
N ASN A 252 8.29 8.63 3.47
CA ASN A 252 9.55 9.21 3.04
C ASN A 252 10.62 9.13 4.14
N ARG A 253 10.28 9.43 5.41
CA ARG A 253 11.22 9.32 6.55
C ARG A 253 11.74 7.89 6.72
N VAL A 254 10.85 6.90 6.62
CA VAL A 254 11.23 5.48 6.71
C VAL A 254 12.05 5.07 5.49
N ALA A 255 11.68 5.51 4.29
CA ALA A 255 12.41 5.19 3.07
C ALA A 255 13.83 5.80 3.08
N ASP A 256 13.97 7.08 3.42
CA ASP A 256 15.26 7.76 3.56
C ASP A 256 16.12 7.09 4.66
N TRP A 257 15.51 6.64 5.77
CA TRP A 257 16.18 5.89 6.84
C TRP A 257 16.69 4.53 6.36
N ILE A 258 15.89 3.78 5.58
CA ILE A 258 16.32 2.50 4.99
C ILE A 258 17.50 2.72 4.05
N GLU A 259 17.44 3.73 3.19
CA GLU A 259 18.52 4.08 2.24
C GLU A 259 19.81 4.51 2.97
N SER A 260 19.70 5.10 4.17
CA SER A 260 20.87 5.41 5.01
C SER A 260 21.50 4.18 5.67
N GLY A 261 20.90 3.00 5.50
CA GLY A 261 21.36 1.73 6.08
C GLY A 261 20.61 1.29 7.32
N ALA A 262 19.45 1.89 7.59
CA ALA A 262 18.56 1.54 8.71
C ALA A 262 19.28 1.41 10.06
N PRO A 263 20.00 2.46 10.53
CA PRO A 263 20.70 2.40 11.80
C PRO A 263 19.70 2.06 12.95
N GLY A 264 20.10 1.23 13.90
CA GLY A 264 19.23 0.77 14.99
C GLY A 264 18.18 -0.29 14.60
N SER A 265 18.13 -0.71 13.34
CA SER A 265 17.24 -1.77 12.86
C SER A 265 17.57 -3.13 13.47
N LYS A 266 16.53 -3.94 13.78
CA LYS A 266 16.69 -5.33 14.22
C LYS A 266 17.23 -6.28 13.14
N VAL A 267 17.18 -5.86 11.88
CA VAL A 267 17.62 -6.63 10.71
C VAL A 267 18.66 -5.82 9.96
N ALA A 268 19.84 -6.40 9.75
CA ALA A 268 20.87 -5.80 8.91
C ALA A 268 20.45 -5.84 7.44
N LEU A 269 19.93 -4.74 6.91
CA LEU A 269 19.82 -4.56 5.48
C LEU A 269 21.23 -4.38 4.94
N LYS A 270 21.70 -5.31 4.08
CA LYS A 270 23.04 -5.21 3.49
C LYS A 270 23.16 -3.88 2.75
N ARG A 271 24.05 -3.01 3.22
CA ARG A 271 24.36 -1.75 2.53
C ARG A 271 24.78 -2.04 1.09
N PRO A 272 24.27 -1.30 0.09
CA PRO A 272 24.85 -1.31 -1.22
C PRO A 272 26.30 -0.90 -1.09
N LYS A 273 27.21 -1.63 -1.73
CA LYS A 273 28.58 -1.14 -1.92
C LYS A 273 28.48 0.17 -2.70
N ARG A 274 28.69 1.31 -2.03
CA ARG A 274 28.85 2.59 -2.73
C ARG A 274 29.89 2.36 -3.83
N ALA A 275 29.48 2.53 -5.09
CA ALA A 275 30.43 2.62 -6.18
C ALA A 275 31.40 3.75 -5.81
N ALA A 276 32.68 3.44 -5.73
CA ALA A 276 33.70 4.45 -5.52
C ALA A 276 33.52 5.54 -6.59
N PRO A 277 33.61 6.84 -6.25
CA PRO A 277 33.54 7.89 -7.24
C PRO A 277 34.58 7.59 -8.29
N LYS A 278 34.19 7.51 -9.57
CA LYS A 278 35.14 7.48 -10.66
C LYS A 278 35.91 8.79 -10.59
N VAL A 279 37.16 8.70 -10.17
CA VAL A 279 38.11 9.79 -10.33
C VAL A 279 38.40 9.85 -11.82
N ASP A 280 37.86 10.85 -12.51
CA ASP A 280 38.21 11.15 -13.87
C ASP A 280 39.69 11.62 -13.85
N ALA A 281 40.58 10.68 -14.13
CA ALA A 281 41.96 10.98 -14.49
C ALA A 281 41.97 11.26 -16.00
N ASP A 282 41.81 12.51 -16.38
CA ASP A 282 42.48 13.09 -17.53
C ASP A 282 42.08 14.57 -17.75
N VAL A 283 42.81 15.50 -17.14
CA VAL A 283 42.97 16.84 -17.66
C VAL A 283 44.46 17.22 -17.50
N HIS A 284 45.31 16.66 -18.33
CA HIS A 284 46.58 17.30 -18.63
C HIS A 284 46.68 17.48 -20.15
N GLY A 285 46.09 18.59 -20.60
CA GLY A 285 46.31 19.11 -21.93
C GLY A 285 47.79 19.44 -22.13
N ARG A 286 48.40 18.83 -23.16
CA ARG A 286 49.69 19.27 -23.68
C ARG A 286 49.50 20.61 -24.41
N VAL A 287 50.08 21.65 -23.86
CA VAL A 287 50.38 22.88 -24.57
C VAL A 287 51.57 22.58 -25.49
N ALA A 288 51.35 22.69 -26.78
CA ALA A 288 52.45 22.79 -27.77
C ALA A 288 52.51 24.23 -28.20
N ALA A 289 53.71 24.82 -28.03
CA ALA A 289 54.20 26.05 -28.68
C ALA A 289 55.46 25.68 -29.45
N PRO A 290 55.89 26.54 -30.29
CA PRO A 290 55.35 27.53 -31.20
C PRO A 290 55.26 27.06 -32.65
#